data_60b2db6bd75b637d6f288c91aed2f1fc
#
_entry.id   60b2db6bd75b637d6f288c91aed2f1fc
#
_cell.length_a   1.000
_cell.length_b   1.000
_cell.length_c   1.000
_cell.angle_alpha   90.00
_cell.angle_beta   90.00
_cell.angle_gamma   90.00
#
_symmetry.space_group_name_H-M   'P 1'
#
loop_
_entity.id
_entity.type
_entity.pdbx_description
1 polymer ?
#
loop_
_entity_poly.entity_id
_entity_poly.type
_entity_poly.pdbx_seq_one_letter_code
_entity_poly.pdbx_strand_id
1 'polypeptide(L)'
;ISGVINAILNMILVIVFHMAVEGVAIATVISQLISCVLVLRCLYRSEGSYQLRFSKLTMKKAYLMQIFQVGVPAGIQSTVINFSNALLQSSVNSFGSVAMAGYTAANNILGFLYVSINAVTQACMSFTSQNYGVGKYKRMDKVLIDCLILSVIVGGVLGCGAYFCGSPILSIYTEDPEVIKAGLEILSITTVPYFLCGIMDLFPGALRGMGSSTSP
;
A
#
# COMPACT_ATOMS: atom_id res chain seq x y z
N ILE A 1 -11.22 -10.46 7.19
CA ILE A 1 -11.66 -11.85 6.94
C ILE A 1 -10.73 -12.49 5.90
N SER A 2 -10.59 -11.96 4.69
CA SER A 2 -9.75 -12.58 3.64
C SER A 2 -8.28 -12.73 4.02
N GLY A 3 -7.70 -11.79 4.76
CA GLY A 3 -6.32 -11.89 5.25
C GLY A 3 -6.12 -13.04 6.24
N VAL A 4 -7.08 -13.28 7.13
CA VAL A 4 -7.05 -14.41 8.06
C VAL A 4 -7.18 -15.73 7.30
N ILE A 5 -8.10 -15.80 6.33
CA ILE A 5 -8.26 -16.98 5.47
C ILE A 5 -6.98 -17.24 4.67
N ASN A 6 -6.36 -16.19 4.12
CA ASN A 6 -5.09 -16.32 3.40
C ASN A 6 -3.99 -16.91 4.29
N ALA A 7 -3.84 -16.38 5.51
CA ALA A 7 -2.84 -16.88 6.46
C ALA A 7 -3.09 -18.36 6.82
N ILE A 8 -4.33 -18.73 7.12
CA ILE A 8 -4.70 -20.13 7.43
C ILE A 8 -4.43 -21.04 6.23
N LEU A 9 -4.86 -20.64 5.02
CA LEU A 9 -4.64 -21.44 3.82
C LEU A 9 -3.15 -21.58 3.50
N ASN A 10 -2.35 -20.53 3.68
CA ASN A 10 -0.90 -20.61 3.52
C ASN A 10 -0.30 -21.63 4.48
N MET A 11 -0.67 -21.59 5.77
CA MET A 11 -0.19 -22.58 6.74
C MET A 11 -0.57 -24.01 6.34
N ILE A 12 -1.82 -24.23 5.93
CA ILE A 12 -2.29 -25.55 5.54
C ILE A 12 -1.55 -26.03 4.27
N LEU A 13 -1.51 -25.23 3.20
CA LEU A 13 -0.95 -25.66 1.92
C LEU A 13 0.57 -25.83 1.99
N VAL A 14 1.27 -24.97 2.73
CA VAL A 14 2.73 -25.07 2.84
C VAL A 14 3.17 -26.12 3.86
N ILE A 15 2.54 -26.18 5.04
CA ILE A 15 2.98 -27.09 6.11
C ILE A 15 2.40 -28.49 5.93
N VAL A 16 1.09 -28.62 5.67
CA VAL A 16 0.43 -29.94 5.62
C VAL A 16 0.60 -30.60 4.24
N PHE A 17 0.41 -29.82 3.17
CA PHE A 17 0.52 -30.35 1.80
C PHE A 17 1.94 -30.23 1.21
N HIS A 18 2.89 -29.64 1.96
CA HIS A 18 4.28 -29.42 1.53
C HIS A 18 4.39 -28.73 0.16
N MET A 19 3.41 -27.90 -0.18
CA MET A 19 3.45 -27.11 -1.40
C MET A 19 4.33 -25.87 -1.16
N ALA A 20 5.31 -25.62 -2.02
CA ALA A 20 6.19 -24.47 -1.91
C ALA A 20 5.48 -23.19 -2.42
N VAL A 21 6.02 -22.55 -3.46
CA VAL A 21 5.49 -21.30 -4.03
C VAL A 21 4.06 -21.48 -4.57
N GLU A 22 3.74 -22.63 -5.11
CA GLU A 22 2.41 -22.94 -5.66
C GLU A 22 1.32 -22.88 -4.59
N GLY A 23 1.59 -23.38 -3.37
CA GLY A 23 0.65 -23.34 -2.25
C GLY A 23 0.30 -21.90 -1.83
N VAL A 24 1.31 -21.02 -1.77
CA VAL A 24 1.12 -19.59 -1.46
C VAL A 24 0.29 -18.89 -2.54
N ALA A 25 0.55 -19.20 -3.81
CA ALA A 25 -0.20 -18.63 -4.93
C ALA A 25 -1.68 -19.06 -4.89
N ILE A 26 -1.96 -20.33 -4.68
CA ILE A 26 -3.32 -20.88 -4.58
C ILE A 26 -4.05 -20.27 -3.37
N ALA A 27 -3.42 -20.19 -2.20
CA ALA A 27 -3.99 -19.57 -1.01
C ALA A 27 -4.39 -18.10 -1.27
N THR A 28 -3.53 -17.37 -1.97
CA THR A 28 -3.78 -15.97 -2.33
C THR A 28 -4.99 -15.85 -3.27
N VAL A 29 -5.06 -16.66 -4.32
CA VAL A 29 -6.18 -16.64 -5.28
C VAL A 29 -7.50 -16.97 -4.57
N ILE A 30 -7.53 -18.05 -3.77
CA ILE A 30 -8.74 -18.46 -3.04
C ILE A 30 -9.21 -17.36 -2.07
N SER A 31 -8.30 -16.79 -1.29
CA SER A 31 -8.63 -15.72 -0.33
C SER A 31 -9.17 -14.47 -1.02
N GLN A 32 -8.62 -14.10 -2.18
CA GLN A 32 -9.12 -12.99 -2.99
C GLN A 32 -10.49 -13.27 -3.60
N LEU A 33 -10.75 -14.49 -4.08
CA LEU A 33 -12.07 -14.89 -4.56
C LEU A 33 -13.11 -14.82 -3.44
N ILE A 34 -12.80 -15.31 -2.24
CA ILE A 34 -13.69 -15.23 -1.08
C ILE A 34 -13.95 -13.75 -0.73
N SER A 35 -12.92 -12.90 -0.74
CA SER A 35 -13.07 -11.46 -0.52
C SER A 35 -14.03 -10.83 -1.53
N CYS A 36 -13.85 -11.14 -2.81
CA CYS A 36 -14.70 -10.65 -3.88
C CYS A 36 -16.17 -11.05 -3.67
N VAL A 37 -16.43 -12.31 -3.38
CA VAL A 37 -17.80 -12.82 -3.13
C VAL A 37 -18.43 -12.13 -1.90
N LEU A 38 -17.66 -11.95 -0.81
CA LEU A 38 -18.15 -11.29 0.39
C LEU A 38 -18.48 -9.81 0.14
N VAL A 39 -17.64 -9.09 -0.60
CA VAL A 39 -17.88 -7.68 -0.95
C VAL A 39 -19.09 -7.56 -1.87
N LEU A 40 -19.20 -8.40 -2.91
CA LEU A 40 -20.36 -8.41 -3.80
C LEU A 40 -21.66 -8.72 -3.04
N ARG A 41 -21.62 -9.68 -2.12
CA ARG A 41 -22.79 -10.00 -1.26
C ARG A 41 -23.16 -8.84 -0.35
N CYS A 42 -22.16 -8.16 0.22
CA CYS A 42 -22.39 -6.98 1.05
C CYS A 42 -23.06 -5.86 0.23
N LEU A 43 -22.52 -5.54 -0.96
CA LEU A 43 -23.09 -4.52 -1.84
C LEU A 43 -24.49 -4.87 -2.35
N TYR A 44 -24.77 -6.14 -2.60
CA TYR A 44 -26.08 -6.61 -3.03
C TYR A 44 -27.14 -6.49 -1.92
N ARG A 45 -26.72 -6.76 -0.65
CA ARG A 45 -27.60 -6.69 0.52
C ARG A 45 -27.72 -5.30 1.14
N SER A 46 -26.85 -4.38 0.77
CA SER A 46 -26.88 -3.01 1.30
C SER A 46 -28.16 -2.29 0.87
N GLU A 47 -28.81 -1.65 1.83
CA GLU A 47 -29.94 -0.74 1.60
C GLU A 47 -29.38 0.68 1.49
N GLY A 48 -29.35 1.26 0.28
CA GLY A 48 -28.84 2.62 0.07
C GLY A 48 -28.51 2.93 -1.38
N SER A 49 -28.01 4.14 -1.60
CA SER A 49 -27.65 4.65 -2.94
C SER A 49 -26.53 3.86 -3.63
N TYR A 50 -25.77 3.08 -2.86
CA TYR A 50 -24.65 2.25 -3.32
C TYR A 50 -25.02 0.76 -3.49
N GLN A 51 -26.32 0.41 -3.42
CA GLN A 51 -26.78 -0.96 -3.64
C GLN A 51 -26.43 -1.43 -5.06
N LEU A 52 -25.74 -2.55 -5.16
CA LEU A 52 -25.42 -3.17 -6.46
C LEU A 52 -26.69 -3.87 -7.00
N ARG A 53 -27.24 -3.34 -8.10
CA ARG A 53 -28.35 -3.95 -8.85
C ARG A 53 -27.87 -4.35 -10.23
N PHE A 54 -27.63 -5.63 -10.44
CA PHE A 54 -27.13 -6.14 -11.73
C PHE A 54 -28.03 -5.76 -12.91
N SER A 55 -29.36 -5.70 -12.72
CA SER A 55 -30.31 -5.31 -13.78
C SER A 55 -30.26 -3.83 -14.16
N LYS A 56 -29.58 -2.98 -13.37
CA LYS A 56 -29.45 -1.53 -13.64
C LYS A 56 -28.00 -1.12 -13.99
N LEU A 57 -27.12 -2.10 -14.19
CA LEU A 57 -25.75 -1.82 -14.62
C LEU A 57 -25.75 -1.31 -16.05
N THR A 58 -25.52 -0.02 -16.23
CA THR A 58 -25.36 0.63 -17.53
C THR A 58 -24.01 1.31 -17.60
N MET A 59 -23.23 1.02 -18.64
CA MET A 59 -21.99 1.75 -18.93
C MET A 59 -22.31 3.07 -19.62
N LYS A 60 -22.26 4.17 -18.87
CA LYS A 60 -22.38 5.52 -19.44
C LYS A 60 -20.99 6.04 -19.82
N LYS A 61 -20.83 6.47 -21.07
CA LYS A 61 -19.56 6.99 -21.61
C LYS A 61 -18.94 8.11 -20.77
N ALA A 62 -19.79 8.97 -20.17
CA ALA A 62 -19.33 10.07 -19.32
C ALA A 62 -18.58 9.57 -18.07
N TYR A 63 -19.13 8.58 -17.35
CA TYR A 63 -18.48 8.00 -16.18
C TYR A 63 -17.24 7.19 -16.54
N LEU A 64 -17.30 6.48 -17.68
CA LEU A 64 -16.14 5.73 -18.18
C LEU A 64 -14.99 6.69 -18.49
N MET A 65 -15.26 7.82 -19.13
CA MET A 65 -14.24 8.82 -19.45
C MET A 65 -13.60 9.41 -18.17
N GLN A 66 -14.40 9.69 -17.13
CA GLN A 66 -13.87 10.16 -15.84
C GLN A 66 -12.96 9.11 -15.19
N ILE A 67 -13.34 7.83 -15.23
CA ILE A 67 -12.50 6.74 -14.72
C ILE A 67 -11.17 6.69 -15.48
N PHE A 68 -11.18 6.81 -16.80
CA PHE A 68 -9.97 6.83 -17.62
C PHE A 68 -9.10 8.07 -17.33
N GLN A 69 -9.71 9.25 -17.20
CA GLN A 69 -8.98 10.49 -16.89
C GLN A 69 -8.23 10.45 -15.56
N VAL A 70 -8.74 9.74 -14.57
CA VAL A 70 -8.08 9.57 -13.27
C VAL A 70 -7.17 8.32 -13.26
N GLY A 71 -7.65 7.23 -13.83
CA GLY A 71 -6.98 5.93 -13.74
C GLY A 71 -5.73 5.82 -14.62
N VAL A 72 -5.77 6.33 -15.86
CA VAL A 72 -4.62 6.21 -16.76
C VAL A 72 -3.40 6.98 -16.27
N PRO A 73 -3.48 8.27 -15.87
CA PRO A 73 -2.33 8.97 -15.31
C PRO A 73 -1.79 8.32 -14.02
N ALA A 74 -2.69 7.87 -13.13
CA ALA A 74 -2.30 7.16 -11.92
C ALA A 74 -1.58 5.83 -12.22
N GLY A 75 -2.04 5.10 -13.25
CA GLY A 75 -1.39 3.88 -13.74
C GLY A 75 0.00 4.14 -14.30
N ILE A 76 0.16 5.18 -15.11
CA ILE A 76 1.48 5.57 -15.66
C ILE A 76 2.43 5.95 -14.52
N GLN A 77 1.98 6.76 -13.56
CA GLN A 77 2.79 7.12 -12.39
C GLN A 77 3.25 5.89 -11.61
N SER A 78 2.35 4.95 -11.35
CA SER A 78 2.71 3.70 -10.65
C SER A 78 3.70 2.85 -11.46
N THR A 79 3.56 2.82 -12.79
CA THR A 79 4.49 2.10 -13.68
C THR A 79 5.90 2.70 -13.61
N VAL A 80 6.02 4.03 -13.63
CA VAL A 80 7.32 4.72 -13.52
C VAL A 80 7.99 4.40 -12.18
N ILE A 81 7.24 4.43 -11.07
CA ILE A 81 7.76 4.09 -9.75
C ILE A 81 8.23 2.63 -9.70
N ASN A 82 7.41 1.69 -10.20
CA ASN A 82 7.78 0.27 -10.22
C ASN A 82 8.98 -0.01 -11.10
N PHE A 83 9.10 0.66 -12.25
CA PHE A 83 10.27 0.56 -13.11
C PHE A 83 11.53 1.09 -12.42
N SER A 84 11.44 2.23 -11.72
CA SER A 84 12.53 2.76 -10.92
C SER A 84 12.97 1.80 -9.82
N ASN A 85 12.02 1.16 -9.13
CA ASN A 85 12.32 0.15 -8.12
C ASN A 85 13.02 -1.07 -8.74
N ALA A 86 12.62 -1.50 -9.94
CA ALA A 86 13.27 -2.60 -10.65
C ALA A 86 14.72 -2.27 -11.04
N LEU A 87 14.98 -1.02 -11.47
CA LEU A 87 16.34 -0.55 -11.76
C LEU A 87 17.21 -0.51 -10.49
N LEU A 88 16.66 0.00 -9.38
CA LEU A 88 17.34 -0.01 -8.09
C LEU A 88 17.67 -1.43 -7.65
N GLN A 89 16.73 -2.36 -7.77
CA GLN A 89 16.92 -3.78 -7.45
C GLN A 89 18.06 -4.38 -8.30
N SER A 90 18.09 -4.08 -9.61
CA SER A 90 19.14 -4.53 -10.51
C SER A 90 20.51 -3.96 -10.11
N SER A 91 20.55 -2.70 -9.72
CA SER A 91 21.78 -2.04 -9.25
C SER A 91 22.29 -2.67 -7.94
N VAL A 92 21.40 -2.93 -6.99
CA VAL A 92 21.76 -3.59 -5.71
C VAL A 92 22.31 -4.99 -5.94
N ASN A 93 21.79 -5.72 -6.92
CA ASN A 93 22.31 -7.06 -7.28
C ASN A 93 23.79 -7.03 -7.69
N SER A 94 24.29 -5.92 -8.22
CA SER A 94 25.71 -5.79 -8.63
C SER A 94 26.68 -5.69 -7.44
N PHE A 95 26.19 -5.37 -6.22
CA PHE A 95 27.00 -5.28 -5.00
C PHE A 95 27.21 -6.62 -4.29
N GLY A 96 26.65 -7.69 -4.83
CA GLY A 96 26.81 -9.04 -4.28
C GLY A 96 25.67 -9.51 -3.37
N SER A 97 25.78 -10.78 -2.93
CA SER A 97 24.69 -11.46 -2.23
C SER A 97 24.39 -10.89 -0.84
N VAL A 98 25.40 -10.43 -0.11
CA VAL A 98 25.25 -9.84 1.23
C VAL A 98 24.45 -8.53 1.17
N ALA A 99 24.84 -7.63 0.24
CA ALA A 99 24.14 -6.36 0.04
C ALA A 99 22.70 -6.59 -0.41
N MET A 100 22.48 -7.56 -1.30
CA MET A 100 21.15 -7.94 -1.77
C MET A 100 20.26 -8.49 -0.65
N ALA A 101 20.79 -9.36 0.20
CA ALA A 101 20.04 -9.91 1.33
C ALA A 101 19.69 -8.81 2.35
N GLY A 102 20.63 -7.92 2.69
CA GLY A 102 20.41 -6.78 3.58
C GLY A 102 19.37 -5.80 3.01
N TYR A 103 19.45 -5.50 1.72
CA TYR A 103 18.47 -4.66 1.02
C TYR A 103 17.06 -5.28 1.05
N THR A 104 16.96 -6.58 0.80
CA THR A 104 15.66 -7.29 0.82
C THR A 104 15.05 -7.28 2.21
N ALA A 105 15.84 -7.57 3.25
CA ALA A 105 15.38 -7.54 4.64
C ALA A 105 14.93 -6.11 5.05
N ALA A 106 15.72 -5.09 4.71
CA ALA A 106 15.36 -3.69 4.97
C ALA A 106 14.07 -3.29 4.24
N ASN A 107 13.92 -3.66 2.96
CA ASN A 107 12.70 -3.37 2.19
C ASN A 107 11.45 -4.03 2.75
N ASN A 108 11.55 -5.22 3.34
CA ASN A 108 10.41 -5.84 4.02
C ASN A 108 9.95 -4.98 5.20
N ILE A 109 10.88 -4.46 6.00
CA ILE A 109 10.57 -3.55 7.13
C ILE A 109 9.95 -2.25 6.61
N LEU A 110 10.57 -1.62 5.60
CA LEU A 110 10.04 -0.40 4.98
C LEU A 110 8.66 -0.62 4.36
N GLY A 111 8.37 -1.82 3.85
CA GLY A 111 7.06 -2.21 3.36
C GLY A 111 5.95 -2.11 4.42
N PHE A 112 6.22 -2.53 5.66
CA PHE A 112 5.26 -2.36 6.77
C PHE A 112 5.03 -0.88 7.11
N LEU A 113 6.08 -0.07 7.10
CA LEU A 113 5.96 1.38 7.30
C LEU A 113 5.10 2.00 6.19
N TYR A 114 5.37 1.63 4.95
CA TYR A 114 4.64 2.12 3.78
C TYR A 114 3.15 1.80 3.82
N VAL A 115 2.77 0.57 4.18
CA VAL A 115 1.36 0.17 4.30
C VAL A 115 0.62 1.04 5.31
N SER A 116 1.27 1.39 6.43
CA SER A 116 0.67 2.24 7.46
C SER A 116 0.43 3.67 6.96
N ILE A 117 1.41 4.26 6.26
CA ILE A 117 1.28 5.59 5.65
C ILE A 117 0.23 5.58 4.52
N ASN A 118 0.24 4.53 3.70
CA ASN A 118 -0.74 4.38 2.62
C ASN A 118 -2.17 4.31 3.14
N ALA A 119 -2.41 3.70 4.31
CA ALA A 119 -3.73 3.69 4.94
C ALA A 119 -4.23 5.11 5.25
N VAL A 120 -3.36 6.00 5.74
CA VAL A 120 -3.70 7.41 5.98
C VAL A 120 -4.02 8.14 4.68
N THR A 121 -3.22 7.89 3.62
CA THR A 121 -3.45 8.48 2.29
C THR A 121 -4.78 8.03 1.70
N GLN A 122 -5.13 6.75 1.82
CA GLN A 122 -6.42 6.22 1.35
C GLN A 122 -7.60 6.82 2.14
N ALA A 123 -7.45 7.00 3.45
CA ALA A 123 -8.45 7.69 4.26
C ALA A 123 -8.61 9.15 3.81
N CYS A 124 -7.50 9.89 3.61
CA CYS A 124 -7.53 11.25 3.12
C CYS A 124 -8.26 11.35 1.77
N MET A 125 -7.91 10.48 0.81
CA MET A 125 -8.55 10.43 -0.50
C MET A 125 -10.07 10.18 -0.39
N SER A 126 -10.48 9.24 0.47
CA SER A 126 -11.88 8.90 0.68
C SER A 126 -12.68 10.06 1.30
N PHE A 127 -12.17 10.66 2.38
CA PHE A 127 -12.82 11.80 3.02
C PHE A 127 -12.85 13.04 2.14
N THR A 128 -11.77 13.30 1.39
CA THR A 128 -11.69 14.41 0.44
C THR A 128 -12.75 14.26 -0.64
N SER A 129 -12.87 13.07 -1.26
CA SER A 129 -13.86 12.83 -2.32
C SER A 129 -15.30 12.97 -1.83
N GLN A 130 -15.61 12.49 -0.61
CA GLN A 130 -16.94 12.63 -0.01
C GLN A 130 -17.30 14.11 0.26
N ASN A 131 -16.36 14.90 0.82
CA ASN A 131 -16.60 16.31 1.10
C ASN A 131 -16.65 17.16 -0.18
N TYR A 132 -15.86 16.81 -1.18
CA TYR A 132 -15.88 17.43 -2.51
C TYR A 132 -17.23 17.24 -3.20
N GLY A 133 -17.76 16.00 -3.19
CA GLY A 133 -19.04 15.67 -3.79
C GLY A 133 -20.25 16.42 -3.18
N VAL A 134 -20.16 16.85 -1.91
CA VAL A 134 -21.19 17.67 -1.23
C VAL A 134 -20.82 19.16 -1.14
N GLY A 135 -19.77 19.61 -1.79
CA GLY A 135 -19.35 21.02 -1.84
C GLY A 135 -18.83 21.61 -0.52
N LYS A 136 -18.38 20.77 0.44
CA LYS A 136 -17.90 21.21 1.76
C LYS A 136 -16.39 21.46 1.75
N TYR A 137 -15.92 22.42 0.98
CA TYR A 137 -14.48 22.70 0.77
C TYR A 137 -13.72 22.98 2.06
N LYS A 138 -14.26 23.77 3.01
CA LYS A 138 -13.61 24.05 4.30
C LYS A 138 -13.34 22.78 5.13
N ARG A 139 -14.15 21.72 4.94
CA ARG A 139 -13.88 20.43 5.58
C ARG A 139 -12.77 19.64 4.90
N MET A 140 -12.61 19.83 3.60
CA MET A 140 -11.50 19.21 2.87
C MET A 140 -10.14 19.71 3.36
N ASP A 141 -10.00 21.04 3.54
CA ASP A 141 -8.78 21.64 4.08
C ASP A 141 -8.46 21.07 5.46
N LYS A 142 -9.47 20.93 6.31
CA LYS A 142 -9.29 20.34 7.65
C LYS A 142 -8.87 18.86 7.55
N VAL A 143 -9.53 18.06 6.72
CA VAL A 143 -9.17 16.65 6.49
C VAL A 143 -7.74 16.53 6.00
N LEU A 144 -7.32 17.38 5.08
CA LEU A 144 -5.95 17.38 4.56
C LEU A 144 -4.93 17.65 5.68
N ILE A 145 -5.18 18.68 6.51
CA ILE A 145 -4.30 19.03 7.63
C ILE A 145 -4.26 17.90 8.67
N ASP A 146 -5.41 17.38 9.07
CA ASP A 146 -5.50 16.31 10.06
C ASP A 146 -4.77 15.03 9.57
N CYS A 147 -4.94 14.68 8.29
CA CYS A 147 -4.23 13.55 7.68
C CYS A 147 -2.73 13.81 7.54
N LEU A 148 -2.32 15.05 7.27
CA LEU A 148 -0.91 15.43 7.18
C LEU A 148 -0.23 15.29 8.54
N ILE A 149 -0.85 15.81 9.60
CA ILE A 149 -0.36 15.64 10.97
C ILE A 149 -0.27 14.16 11.34
N LEU A 150 -1.32 13.38 11.05
CA LEU A 150 -1.35 11.96 11.32
C LEU A 150 -0.26 11.20 10.54
N SER A 151 -0.04 11.54 9.28
CA SER A 151 0.99 10.92 8.44
C SER A 151 2.41 11.21 8.98
N VAL A 152 2.67 12.45 9.42
CA VAL A 152 3.95 12.82 10.04
C VAL A 152 4.15 12.09 11.37
N ILE A 153 3.11 11.99 12.21
CA ILE A 153 3.19 11.27 13.48
C ILE A 153 3.44 9.77 13.24
N VAL A 154 2.64 9.14 12.38
CA VAL A 154 2.76 7.71 12.08
C VAL A 154 4.12 7.41 11.43
N GLY A 155 4.51 8.19 10.41
CA GLY A 155 5.79 8.04 9.73
C GLY A 155 6.98 8.29 10.67
N GLY A 156 6.90 9.30 11.54
CA GLY A 156 7.92 9.61 12.53
C GLY A 156 8.05 8.52 13.60
N VAL A 157 6.94 8.10 14.20
CA VAL A 157 6.95 7.05 15.24
C VAL A 157 7.44 5.72 14.69
N LEU A 158 6.91 5.29 13.55
CA LEU A 158 7.33 4.03 12.92
C LEU A 158 8.76 4.12 12.37
N GLY A 159 9.15 5.24 11.78
CA GLY A 159 10.51 5.47 11.31
C GLY A 159 11.53 5.45 12.44
N CYS A 160 11.26 6.17 13.54
CA CYS A 160 12.10 6.09 14.75
C CYS A 160 12.10 4.67 15.35
N GLY A 161 10.96 4.01 15.40
CA GLY A 161 10.87 2.61 15.85
C GLY A 161 11.74 1.68 15.01
N ALA A 162 11.69 1.79 13.71
CA ALA A 162 12.52 1.00 12.79
C ALA A 162 14.02 1.35 12.91
N TYR A 163 14.34 2.62 13.18
CA TYR A 163 15.73 3.04 13.41
C TYR A 163 16.31 2.43 14.69
N PHE A 164 15.60 2.56 15.83
CA PHE A 164 16.10 2.07 17.13
C PHE A 164 15.99 0.55 17.29
N CYS A 165 14.94 -0.05 16.72
CA CYS A 165 14.69 -1.48 16.80
C CYS A 165 15.14 -2.25 15.54
N GLY A 166 15.88 -1.62 14.64
CA GLY A 166 16.28 -2.21 13.36
C GLY A 166 17.08 -3.51 13.52
N SER A 167 18.04 -3.54 14.44
CA SER A 167 18.88 -4.72 14.67
C SER A 167 18.06 -5.96 15.12
N PRO A 168 17.23 -5.90 16.18
CA PRO A 168 16.41 -7.06 16.57
C PRO A 168 15.35 -7.43 15.52
N ILE A 169 14.86 -6.47 14.72
CA ILE A 169 13.91 -6.80 13.67
C ILE A 169 14.60 -7.48 12.48
N LEU A 170 15.79 -7.03 12.08
CA LEU A 170 16.57 -7.67 11.03
C LEU A 170 17.04 -9.08 11.43
N SER A 171 17.35 -9.31 12.70
CA SER A 171 17.75 -10.65 13.19
C SER A 171 16.64 -11.70 13.08
N ILE A 172 15.36 -11.30 12.89
CA ILE A 172 14.28 -12.22 12.57
C ILE A 172 14.41 -12.77 11.12
N TYR A 173 15.03 -12.01 10.23
CA TYR A 173 15.17 -12.38 8.82
C TYR A 173 16.47 -13.13 8.53
N THR A 174 17.54 -12.85 9.28
CA THR A 174 18.86 -13.44 9.05
C THR A 174 19.70 -13.45 10.33
N GLU A 175 20.53 -14.47 10.47
CA GLU A 175 21.53 -14.57 11.56
C GLU A 175 22.90 -14.04 11.12
N ASP A 176 23.11 -13.74 9.85
CA ASP A 176 24.39 -13.27 9.31
C ASP A 176 24.66 -11.81 9.72
N PRO A 177 25.72 -11.53 10.50
CA PRO A 177 26.03 -10.18 10.97
C PRO A 177 26.37 -9.18 9.84
N GLU A 178 26.93 -9.65 8.72
CA GLU A 178 27.26 -8.77 7.60
C GLU A 178 25.97 -8.31 6.88
N VAL A 179 25.00 -9.21 6.73
CA VAL A 179 23.67 -8.90 6.17
C VAL A 179 22.91 -7.94 7.07
N ILE A 180 22.94 -8.17 8.40
CA ILE A 180 22.30 -7.26 9.38
C ILE A 180 22.93 -5.87 9.29
N LYS A 181 24.27 -5.78 9.22
CA LYS A 181 24.97 -4.50 9.10
C LYS A 181 24.56 -3.75 7.82
N ALA A 182 24.56 -4.42 6.67
CA ALA A 182 24.12 -3.83 5.40
C ALA A 182 22.64 -3.35 5.48
N GLY A 183 21.77 -4.14 6.09
CA GLY A 183 20.37 -3.77 6.31
C GLY A 183 20.21 -2.56 7.23
N LEU A 184 20.99 -2.46 8.30
CA LEU A 184 20.99 -1.33 9.23
C LEU A 184 21.48 -0.04 8.58
N GLU A 185 22.49 -0.09 7.73
CA GLU A 185 22.96 1.07 6.96
C GLU A 185 21.82 1.64 6.09
N ILE A 186 21.08 0.78 5.39
CA ILE A 186 19.94 1.18 4.56
C ILE A 186 18.82 1.76 5.42
N LEU A 187 18.46 1.09 6.52
CA LEU A 187 17.41 1.58 7.42
C LEU A 187 17.79 2.93 8.03
N SER A 188 19.04 3.13 8.46
CA SER A 188 19.48 4.38 9.09
C SER A 188 19.32 5.59 8.17
N ILE A 189 19.54 5.41 6.87
CA ILE A 189 19.42 6.47 5.87
C ILE A 189 17.95 6.70 5.49
N THR A 190 17.17 5.61 5.33
CA THR A 190 15.81 5.69 4.76
C THR A 190 14.74 6.02 5.80
N THR A 191 14.88 5.56 7.04
CA THR A 191 13.82 5.72 8.05
C THR A 191 13.72 7.13 8.61
N VAL A 192 14.84 7.86 8.71
CA VAL A 192 14.85 9.25 9.22
C VAL A 192 13.98 10.18 8.36
N PRO A 193 14.13 10.24 7.03
CA PRO A 193 13.27 11.09 6.18
C PRO A 193 11.93 10.44 5.81
N TYR A 194 11.58 9.28 6.38
CA TYR A 194 10.42 8.51 5.92
C TYR A 194 9.06 9.24 6.08
N PHE A 195 8.96 10.16 7.05
CA PHE A 195 7.78 11.01 7.19
C PHE A 195 7.52 11.90 5.96
N LEU A 196 8.57 12.24 5.19
CA LEU A 196 8.42 13.00 3.95
C LEU A 196 7.70 12.19 2.86
N CYS A 197 7.89 10.87 2.83
CA CYS A 197 7.16 10.00 1.90
C CYS A 197 5.65 10.09 2.14
N GLY A 198 5.24 10.18 3.40
CA GLY A 198 3.83 10.35 3.75
C GLY A 198 3.25 11.67 3.24
N ILE A 199 4.01 12.76 3.34
CA ILE A 199 3.61 14.07 2.79
C ILE A 199 3.52 13.98 1.27
N MET A 200 4.51 13.37 0.62
CA MET A 200 4.59 13.21 -0.83
C MET A 200 3.39 12.40 -1.40
N ASP A 201 2.95 11.35 -0.71
CA ASP A 201 1.83 10.52 -1.15
C ASP A 201 0.46 11.15 -0.85
N LEU A 202 0.37 11.97 0.19
CA LEU A 202 -0.88 12.53 0.67
C LEU A 202 -1.47 13.57 -0.31
N PHE A 203 -0.63 14.45 -0.86
CA PHE A 203 -1.10 15.49 -1.78
C PHE A 203 -1.68 14.93 -3.08
N PRO A 204 -0.99 14.01 -3.81
CA PRO A 204 -1.60 13.35 -4.96
C PRO A 204 -2.84 12.54 -4.59
N GLY A 205 -2.88 11.93 -3.40
CA GLY A 205 -4.06 11.24 -2.89
C GLY A 205 -5.26 12.17 -2.74
N ALA A 206 -5.08 13.35 -2.15
CA ALA A 206 -6.13 14.36 -2.01
C ALA A 206 -6.61 14.87 -3.38
N LEU A 207 -5.68 15.16 -4.31
CA LEU A 207 -6.01 15.58 -5.68
C LEU A 207 -6.82 14.52 -6.45
N ARG A 208 -6.44 13.25 -6.32
CA ARG A 208 -7.21 12.14 -6.88
C ARG A 208 -8.60 12.05 -6.26
N GLY A 209 -8.74 12.33 -4.96
CA GLY A 209 -10.02 12.39 -4.27
C GLY A 209 -10.95 13.47 -4.81
N MET A 210 -10.40 14.56 -5.37
CA MET A 210 -11.14 15.62 -6.06
C MET A 210 -11.40 15.31 -7.55
N GLY A 211 -10.94 14.18 -8.06
CA GLY A 211 -11.09 13.79 -9.45
C GLY A 211 -10.03 14.39 -10.39
N SER A 212 -8.99 15.04 -9.85
CA SER A 212 -7.84 15.54 -10.62
C SER A 212 -6.65 14.61 -10.45
N SER A 213 -6.19 14.01 -11.53
CA SER A 213 -5.02 13.11 -11.54
C SER A 213 -3.92 13.60 -12.50
N THR A 214 -4.19 14.66 -13.26
CA THR A 214 -3.27 15.20 -14.26
C THR A 214 -2.48 16.42 -13.80
N SER A 215 -2.72 16.88 -12.58
CA SER A 215 -2.00 18.00 -11.94
C SER A 215 -1.48 17.57 -10.57
N PRO A 216 -0.62 16.55 -10.49
CA PRO A 216 0.08 16.24 -9.25
C PRO A 216 1.29 17.15 -9.07
#